data_5d64075ce5ba6ad330ab3abe2e3eb13f
#
_entry.id   5d64075ce5ba6ad330ab3abe2e3eb13f
#
_cell.length_a   1.000
_cell.length_b   1.000
_cell.length_c   1.000
_cell.angle_alpha   90.00
_cell.angle_beta   90.00
_cell.angle_gamma   90.00
#
_symmetry.space_group_name_H-M   'P 1'
#
loop_
_entity.id
_entity.type
_entity.pdbx_description
1 polymer ?
#
loop_
_entity_poly.entity_id
_entity_poly.type
_entity_poly.pdbx_seq_one_letter_code
_entity_poly.pdbx_strand_id
1 'polypeptide(L)'
;MTHHRPFVDIRHAQKCFGELEVLKDISLQVEQQQIVAIIGPSGSGKSTLLRAINDLDPLTSGEVWLDGVQVNKLLPHAQYEKHINQVRQQIGMVFQHFNLFPHLTVRENITLAPKLLKGVSEDEANALAEQQLEHVGLIDRIDYHPSQLSGGQKQRVAIARALAMKPKLMLFDEATSALDPELVEEVNQVMKMLAEEAMTMIIVTHEMGFAESVCDRVLFMDGGVVVEEGAPEIVFHNPTQDRTKNFLRKHLEGAK
;
A
#
# COMPACT_ATOMS: atom_id res chain seq x y z
N MET A 1 -31.20 -10.02 3.58
CA MET A 1 -29.99 -9.32 4.07
C MET A 1 -28.86 -9.75 3.14
N THR A 2 -28.45 -8.92 2.22
CA THR A 2 -27.28 -9.15 1.38
C THR A 2 -26.07 -9.09 2.29
N HIS A 3 -25.42 -10.23 2.56
CA HIS A 3 -24.12 -10.25 3.23
C HIS A 3 -23.15 -9.48 2.34
N HIS A 4 -22.87 -8.22 2.68
CA HIS A 4 -21.86 -7.44 2.04
C HIS A 4 -20.51 -8.10 2.37
N ARG A 5 -19.84 -8.67 1.37
CA ARG A 5 -18.56 -9.33 1.57
C ARG A 5 -17.46 -8.27 1.51
N PRO A 6 -16.58 -8.16 2.51
CA PRO A 6 -15.49 -7.21 2.46
C PRO A 6 -14.57 -7.49 1.26
N PHE A 7 -14.00 -6.44 0.71
CA PHE A 7 -13.10 -6.54 -0.44
C PHE A 7 -11.73 -7.14 -0.05
N VAL A 8 -11.18 -6.69 1.10
CA VAL A 8 -10.05 -7.35 1.78
C VAL A 8 -10.56 -7.90 3.10
N ASP A 9 -10.28 -9.16 3.42
CA ASP A 9 -10.67 -9.80 4.66
C ASP A 9 -9.49 -10.59 5.23
N ILE A 10 -8.91 -10.08 6.29
CA ILE A 10 -7.82 -10.69 7.04
C ILE A 10 -8.41 -11.30 8.30
N ARG A 11 -8.17 -12.59 8.52
CA ARG A 11 -8.74 -13.35 9.63
C ARG A 11 -7.65 -13.99 10.45
N HIS A 12 -7.60 -13.64 11.73
CA HIS A 12 -6.71 -14.26 12.71
C HIS A 12 -5.24 -14.30 12.26
N ALA A 13 -4.76 -13.20 11.63
CA ALA A 13 -3.41 -13.14 11.10
C ALA A 13 -2.36 -13.17 12.21
N GLN A 14 -1.49 -14.17 12.15
CA GLN A 14 -0.33 -14.29 13.02
C GLN A 14 0.94 -14.39 12.17
N LYS A 15 2.02 -13.75 12.63
CA LYS A 15 3.32 -13.82 11.98
C LYS A 15 4.43 -13.90 13.00
N CYS A 16 5.24 -14.95 12.89
CA CYS A 16 6.46 -15.13 13.66
C CYS A 16 7.68 -15.11 12.75
N PHE A 17 8.75 -14.49 13.20
CA PHE A 17 10.11 -14.62 12.66
C PHE A 17 10.98 -15.29 13.72
N GLY A 18 11.18 -16.61 13.58
CA GLY A 18 11.75 -17.41 14.65
C GLY A 18 10.87 -17.37 15.90
N GLU A 19 11.44 -16.94 17.04
CA GLU A 19 10.71 -16.82 18.30
C GLU A 19 9.97 -15.46 18.45
N LEU A 20 10.24 -14.51 17.57
CA LEU A 20 9.63 -13.17 17.64
C LEU A 20 8.25 -13.19 16.98
N GLU A 21 7.19 -13.04 17.78
CA GLU A 21 5.83 -12.87 17.30
C GLU A 21 5.58 -11.39 16.93
N VAL A 22 5.44 -11.11 15.63
CA VAL A 22 5.30 -9.74 15.08
C VAL A 22 3.84 -9.38 14.86
N LEU A 23 3.00 -10.33 14.45
CA LEU A 23 1.54 -10.16 14.36
C LEU A 23 0.87 -11.16 15.29
N LYS A 24 -0.08 -10.67 16.11
CA LYS A 24 -0.73 -11.41 17.20
C LYS A 24 -2.24 -11.40 17.01
N ASP A 25 -2.76 -12.35 16.23
CA ASP A 25 -4.21 -12.53 16.01
C ASP A 25 -4.92 -11.27 15.48
N ILE A 26 -4.43 -10.73 14.36
CA ILE A 26 -5.04 -9.54 13.74
C ILE A 26 -6.15 -9.96 12.79
N SER A 27 -7.32 -9.34 12.93
CA SER A 27 -8.42 -9.42 11.97
C SER A 27 -8.74 -8.02 11.46
N LEU A 28 -8.89 -7.87 10.13
CA LEU A 28 -9.14 -6.60 9.46
C LEU A 28 -10.02 -6.83 8.23
N GLN A 29 -11.06 -6.02 8.10
CA GLN A 29 -11.90 -6.00 6.92
C GLN A 29 -11.83 -4.63 6.26
N VAL A 30 -11.69 -4.58 4.93
CA VAL A 30 -11.69 -3.35 4.14
C VAL A 30 -12.72 -3.48 3.03
N GLU A 31 -13.58 -2.49 2.91
CA GLU A 31 -14.61 -2.44 1.87
C GLU A 31 -14.02 -1.93 0.54
N GLN A 32 -14.72 -2.20 -0.56
CA GLN A 32 -14.33 -1.63 -1.85
C GLN A 32 -14.44 -0.10 -1.79
N GLN A 33 -13.47 0.58 -2.41
CA GLN A 33 -13.33 2.04 -2.41
C GLN A 33 -13.04 2.67 -1.03
N GLN A 34 -12.81 1.86 0.00
CA GLN A 34 -12.40 2.35 1.31
C GLN A 34 -10.90 2.62 1.35
N ILE A 35 -10.52 3.68 2.06
CA ILE A 35 -9.14 4.07 2.32
C ILE A 35 -8.85 3.88 3.80
N VAL A 36 -7.89 2.99 4.10
CA VAL A 36 -7.52 2.64 5.47
C VAL A 36 -6.07 3.03 5.73
N ALA A 37 -5.85 3.87 6.74
CA ALA A 37 -4.51 4.14 7.24
C ALA A 37 -4.12 3.18 8.37
N ILE A 38 -2.88 2.72 8.36
CA ILE A 38 -2.27 1.96 9.46
C ILE A 38 -1.15 2.81 10.05
N ILE A 39 -1.29 3.23 11.29
CA ILE A 39 -0.33 4.06 12.02
C ILE A 39 0.21 3.33 13.26
N GLY A 40 1.29 3.80 13.82
CA GLY A 40 1.89 3.24 15.04
C GLY A 40 3.40 3.30 15.06
N PRO A 41 4.05 2.97 16.18
CA PRO A 41 5.49 3.02 16.32
C PRO A 41 6.22 2.06 15.35
N SER A 42 7.51 2.34 15.11
CA SER A 42 8.36 1.42 14.36
C SER A 42 8.42 0.05 15.06
N GLY A 43 8.40 -1.03 14.29
CA GLY A 43 8.39 -2.39 14.81
C GLY A 43 7.03 -2.90 15.33
N SER A 44 5.93 -2.14 15.17
CA SER A 44 4.60 -2.60 15.59
C SER A 44 3.94 -3.63 14.66
N GLY A 45 4.55 -3.96 13.53
CA GLY A 45 4.06 -4.97 12.57
C GLY A 45 3.30 -4.41 11.37
N LYS A 46 3.18 -3.09 11.19
CA LYS A 46 2.42 -2.44 10.09
C LYS A 46 2.80 -2.93 8.71
N SER A 47 4.08 -2.82 8.34
CA SER A 47 4.58 -3.26 7.03
C SER A 47 4.45 -4.77 6.85
N THR A 48 4.60 -5.55 7.92
CA THR A 48 4.40 -7.01 7.90
C THR A 48 2.94 -7.35 7.59
N LEU A 49 1.98 -6.66 8.24
CA LEU A 49 0.55 -6.83 7.97
C LEU A 49 0.22 -6.43 6.53
N LEU A 50 0.74 -5.29 6.06
CA LEU A 50 0.51 -4.81 4.70
C LEU A 50 1.05 -5.81 3.66
N ARG A 51 2.26 -6.33 3.86
CA ARG A 51 2.91 -7.29 2.96
C ARG A 51 2.30 -8.68 3.01
N ALA A 52 1.60 -9.03 4.07
CA ALA A 52 0.83 -10.27 4.14
C ALA A 52 -0.37 -10.25 3.18
N ILE A 53 -0.93 -9.07 2.85
CA ILE A 53 -2.09 -8.95 1.95
C ILE A 53 -1.78 -9.47 0.53
N ASN A 54 -0.55 -9.29 0.05
CA ASN A 54 -0.11 -9.82 -1.25
C ASN A 54 0.85 -11.01 -1.11
N ASP A 55 0.90 -11.61 0.09
CA ASP A 55 1.72 -12.77 0.44
C ASP A 55 3.23 -12.59 0.12
N LEU A 56 3.73 -11.36 0.23
CA LEU A 56 5.18 -11.08 0.19
C LEU A 56 5.85 -11.49 1.51
N ASP A 57 5.17 -11.27 2.63
CA ASP A 57 5.53 -11.78 3.95
C ASP A 57 4.45 -12.78 4.39
N PRO A 58 4.52 -14.08 3.98
CA PRO A 58 3.48 -15.06 4.26
C PRO A 58 3.20 -15.18 5.76
N LEU A 59 1.93 -15.26 6.13
CA LEU A 59 1.51 -15.47 7.52
C LEU A 59 2.01 -16.81 8.06
N THR A 60 2.23 -16.89 9.37
CA THR A 60 2.47 -18.14 10.08
C THR A 60 1.16 -18.92 10.27
N SER A 61 0.05 -18.20 10.55
CA SER A 61 -1.32 -18.73 10.60
C SER A 61 -2.32 -17.62 10.29
N GLY A 62 -3.56 -18.00 10.02
CA GLY A 62 -4.63 -17.09 9.60
C GLY A 62 -4.84 -17.06 8.10
N GLU A 63 -5.80 -16.29 7.66
CA GLU A 63 -6.23 -16.23 6.27
C GLU A 63 -6.27 -14.79 5.75
N VAL A 64 -5.93 -14.63 4.48
CA VAL A 64 -6.08 -13.37 3.74
C VAL A 64 -6.95 -13.63 2.51
N TRP A 65 -7.98 -12.82 2.34
CA TRP A 65 -8.91 -12.88 1.22
C TRP A 65 -8.94 -11.54 0.49
N LEU A 66 -8.94 -11.58 -0.84
CA LEU A 66 -9.10 -10.43 -1.72
C LEU A 66 -10.23 -10.71 -2.72
N ASP A 67 -11.24 -9.86 -2.74
CA ASP A 67 -12.40 -9.98 -3.65
C ASP A 67 -12.96 -11.43 -3.71
N GLY A 68 -12.98 -12.07 -2.53
CA GLY A 68 -13.47 -13.43 -2.38
C GLY A 68 -12.52 -14.54 -2.78
N VAL A 69 -11.29 -14.23 -3.12
CA VAL A 69 -10.25 -15.19 -3.42
C VAL A 69 -9.27 -15.28 -2.25
N GLN A 70 -9.06 -16.47 -1.69
CA GLN A 70 -8.07 -16.66 -0.63
C GLN A 70 -6.66 -16.51 -1.20
N VAL A 71 -5.91 -15.51 -0.70
CA VAL A 71 -4.57 -15.14 -1.17
C VAL A 71 -3.54 -16.21 -0.79
N ASN A 72 -3.46 -16.52 0.51
CA ASN A 72 -2.50 -17.48 1.09
C ASN A 72 -3.05 -18.91 1.12
N LYS A 73 -3.70 -19.32 0.03
CA LYS A 73 -4.26 -20.68 -0.10
C LYS A 73 -3.15 -21.72 -0.13
N LEU A 74 -3.29 -22.77 0.69
CA LEU A 74 -2.38 -23.89 0.68
C LEU A 74 -2.56 -24.72 -0.60
N LEU A 75 -1.58 -24.66 -1.49
CA LEU A 75 -1.56 -25.33 -2.78
C LEU A 75 -0.18 -25.97 -3.03
N PRO A 76 -0.09 -27.02 -3.87
CA PRO A 76 1.19 -27.49 -4.40
C PRO A 76 1.94 -26.35 -5.10
N HIS A 77 3.28 -26.30 -4.97
CA HIS A 77 4.13 -25.18 -5.38
C HIS A 77 3.79 -24.58 -6.76
N ALA A 78 3.71 -25.40 -7.80
CA ALA A 78 3.41 -24.93 -9.15
C ALA A 78 2.00 -24.29 -9.30
N GLN A 79 1.02 -24.78 -8.53
CA GLN A 79 -0.33 -24.23 -8.50
C GLN A 79 -0.37 -22.95 -7.68
N TYR A 80 0.39 -22.91 -6.58
CA TYR A 80 0.53 -21.73 -5.74
C TYR A 80 1.15 -20.56 -6.52
N GLU A 81 2.26 -20.77 -7.22
CA GLU A 81 2.90 -19.75 -8.05
C GLU A 81 1.95 -19.14 -9.08
N LYS A 82 1.19 -19.98 -9.76
CA LYS A 82 0.16 -19.50 -10.71
C LYS A 82 -0.93 -18.70 -10.01
N HIS A 83 -1.40 -19.19 -8.87
CA HIS A 83 -2.45 -18.55 -8.07
C HIS A 83 -2.00 -17.19 -7.54
N ILE A 84 -0.84 -17.13 -6.86
CA ILE A 84 -0.37 -15.89 -6.25
C ILE A 84 -0.02 -14.83 -7.30
N ASN A 85 0.50 -15.23 -8.46
CA ASN A 85 0.74 -14.32 -9.56
C ASN A 85 -0.55 -13.69 -10.12
N GLN A 86 -1.65 -14.44 -10.17
CA GLN A 86 -2.97 -13.91 -10.56
C GLN A 86 -3.52 -12.92 -9.52
N VAL A 87 -3.34 -13.22 -8.23
CA VAL A 87 -3.76 -12.32 -7.14
C VAL A 87 -2.94 -11.04 -7.18
N ARG A 88 -1.61 -11.13 -7.26
CA ARG A 88 -0.69 -9.99 -7.28
C ARG A 88 -0.93 -9.04 -8.44
N GLN A 89 -1.44 -9.51 -9.58
CA GLN A 89 -1.81 -8.64 -10.69
C GLN A 89 -2.99 -7.71 -10.38
N GLN A 90 -3.78 -8.01 -9.33
CA GLN A 90 -4.90 -7.18 -8.88
C GLN A 90 -4.48 -6.19 -7.78
N ILE A 91 -3.23 -6.26 -7.31
CA ILE A 91 -2.71 -5.46 -6.20
C ILE A 91 -1.52 -4.63 -6.70
N GLY A 92 -1.63 -3.32 -6.63
CA GLY A 92 -0.49 -2.42 -6.76
C GLY A 92 0.19 -2.25 -5.41
N MET A 93 1.52 -2.29 -5.37
CA MET A 93 2.27 -2.03 -4.14
C MET A 93 3.37 -1.02 -4.39
N VAL A 94 3.42 -0.02 -3.52
CA VAL A 94 4.41 1.05 -3.50
C VAL A 94 5.18 0.96 -2.20
N PHE A 95 6.50 0.89 -2.30
CA PHE A 95 7.41 0.69 -1.17
C PHE A 95 8.06 2.01 -0.76
N GLN A 96 8.60 2.05 0.45
CA GLN A 96 9.42 3.14 0.97
C GLN A 96 10.62 3.47 0.07
N HIS A 97 11.31 2.44 -0.42
CA HIS A 97 12.36 2.57 -1.43
C HIS A 97 11.72 2.29 -2.80
N PHE A 98 11.80 3.21 -3.70
CA PHE A 98 11.10 3.28 -5.00
C PHE A 98 11.11 1.98 -5.81
N ASN A 99 12.14 1.12 -5.63
CA ASN A 99 12.33 -0.18 -6.28
C ASN A 99 12.19 -0.13 -7.82
N LEU A 100 12.60 0.99 -8.42
CA LEU A 100 12.70 1.11 -9.87
C LEU A 100 13.90 0.32 -10.38
N PHE A 101 13.77 -0.27 -11.55
CA PHE A 101 14.88 -0.93 -12.24
C PHE A 101 15.85 0.14 -12.75
N PRO A 102 17.09 0.25 -12.21
CA PRO A 102 17.97 1.38 -12.49
C PRO A 102 18.53 1.39 -13.91
N HIS A 103 18.54 0.24 -14.57
CA HIS A 103 19.02 0.04 -15.95
C HIS A 103 17.94 0.24 -17.02
N LEU A 104 16.69 0.42 -16.61
CA LEU A 104 15.55 0.69 -17.47
C LEU A 104 15.17 2.16 -17.41
N THR A 105 14.66 2.70 -18.52
CA THR A 105 14.02 4.02 -18.54
C THR A 105 12.73 4.03 -17.75
N VAL A 106 12.14 5.20 -17.53
CA VAL A 106 10.83 5.37 -16.91
C VAL A 106 9.76 4.61 -17.72
N ARG A 107 9.73 4.79 -19.03
CA ARG A 107 8.85 4.05 -19.95
C ARG A 107 8.97 2.54 -19.74
N GLU A 108 10.19 2.02 -19.79
CA GLU A 108 10.44 0.58 -19.65
C GLU A 108 10.05 0.05 -18.27
N ASN A 109 10.28 0.81 -17.18
CA ASN A 109 9.83 0.46 -15.84
C ASN A 109 8.31 0.27 -15.76
N ILE A 110 7.55 1.09 -16.48
CA ILE A 110 6.08 1.05 -16.47
C ILE A 110 5.54 -0.02 -17.42
N THR A 111 6.14 -0.19 -18.59
CA THR A 111 5.64 -1.10 -19.63
C THR A 111 5.99 -2.56 -19.41
N LEU A 112 7.04 -2.86 -18.65
CA LEU A 112 7.58 -4.21 -18.47
C LEU A 112 6.52 -5.22 -17.99
N ALA A 113 5.84 -4.91 -16.89
CA ALA A 113 4.87 -5.83 -16.30
C ALA A 113 3.59 -6.02 -17.17
N PRO A 114 2.97 -4.98 -17.72
CA PRO A 114 1.87 -5.14 -18.67
C PRO A 114 2.23 -6.02 -19.89
N LYS A 115 3.40 -5.83 -20.48
CA LYS A 115 3.86 -6.65 -21.63
C LYS A 115 4.05 -8.11 -21.22
N LEU A 116 4.74 -8.38 -20.12
CA LEU A 116 5.08 -9.75 -19.70
C LEU A 116 3.90 -10.52 -19.13
N LEU A 117 3.03 -9.87 -18.36
CA LEU A 117 2.00 -10.54 -17.57
C LEU A 117 0.60 -10.47 -18.19
N LYS A 118 0.32 -9.43 -18.97
CA LYS A 118 -0.97 -9.25 -19.64
C LYS A 118 -0.90 -9.45 -21.15
N GLY A 119 0.31 -9.58 -21.70
CA GLY A 119 0.52 -9.82 -23.14
C GLY A 119 0.06 -8.65 -24.02
N VAL A 120 0.01 -7.42 -23.49
CA VAL A 120 -0.33 -6.24 -24.28
C VAL A 120 0.75 -5.94 -25.31
N SER A 121 0.37 -5.39 -26.44
CA SER A 121 1.30 -4.98 -27.50
C SER A 121 2.24 -3.86 -27.03
N GLU A 122 3.33 -3.62 -27.78
CA GLU A 122 4.26 -2.53 -27.49
C GLU A 122 3.57 -1.17 -27.52
N ASP A 123 2.72 -0.94 -28.54
CA ASP A 123 2.00 0.32 -28.71
C ASP A 123 0.99 0.56 -27.57
N GLU A 124 0.25 -0.49 -27.17
CA GLU A 124 -0.69 -0.41 -26.04
C GLU A 124 0.05 -0.16 -24.71
N ALA A 125 1.21 -0.80 -24.51
CA ALA A 125 2.01 -0.61 -23.30
C ALA A 125 2.59 0.82 -23.25
N ASN A 126 3.03 1.36 -24.38
CA ASN A 126 3.54 2.73 -24.48
C ASN A 126 2.42 3.75 -24.20
N ALA A 127 1.25 3.60 -24.82
CA ALA A 127 0.10 4.46 -24.54
C ALA A 127 -0.32 4.42 -23.06
N LEU A 128 -0.27 3.23 -22.46
CA LEU A 128 -0.55 3.07 -21.03
C LEU A 128 0.50 3.77 -20.16
N ALA A 129 1.78 3.69 -20.52
CA ALA A 129 2.84 4.39 -19.79
C ALA A 129 2.69 5.92 -19.90
N GLU A 130 2.36 6.44 -21.07
CA GLU A 130 2.09 7.85 -21.28
C GLU A 130 0.91 8.32 -20.43
N GLN A 131 -0.20 7.60 -20.47
CA GLN A 131 -1.39 7.88 -19.65
C GLN A 131 -1.05 7.92 -18.16
N GLN A 132 -0.31 6.93 -17.64
CA GLN A 132 0.01 6.89 -16.21
C GLN A 132 1.03 7.97 -15.82
N LEU A 133 1.92 8.37 -16.71
CA LEU A 133 2.86 9.46 -16.45
C LEU A 133 2.19 10.84 -16.52
N GLU A 134 1.22 11.03 -17.40
CA GLU A 134 0.36 12.24 -17.36
C GLU A 134 -0.38 12.33 -16.04
N HIS A 135 -0.94 11.21 -15.57
CA HIS A 135 -1.67 11.10 -14.32
C HIS A 135 -0.83 11.51 -13.10
N VAL A 136 0.47 11.17 -13.08
CA VAL A 136 1.38 11.57 -11.99
C VAL A 136 2.21 12.82 -12.30
N GLY A 137 1.92 13.53 -13.42
CA GLY A 137 2.58 14.79 -13.82
C GLY A 137 4.06 14.63 -14.21
N LEU A 138 4.42 13.52 -14.90
CA LEU A 138 5.81 13.21 -15.27
C LEU A 138 5.99 12.76 -16.71
N ILE A 139 5.07 13.13 -17.61
CA ILE A 139 5.15 12.75 -19.03
C ILE A 139 6.46 13.22 -19.70
N ASP A 140 6.97 14.37 -19.32
CA ASP A 140 8.23 14.95 -19.80
C ASP A 140 9.49 14.17 -19.33
N ARG A 141 9.35 13.18 -18.45
CA ARG A 141 10.41 12.34 -17.91
C ARG A 141 10.37 10.90 -18.45
N ILE A 142 9.52 10.60 -19.40
CA ILE A 142 9.24 9.24 -19.88
C ILE A 142 10.48 8.48 -20.35
N ASP A 143 11.44 9.16 -20.98
CA ASP A 143 12.67 8.55 -21.52
C ASP A 143 13.88 8.70 -20.56
N TYR A 144 13.67 9.22 -19.34
CA TYR A 144 14.72 9.36 -18.33
C TYR A 144 15.00 8.03 -17.64
N HIS A 145 16.23 7.87 -17.13
CA HIS A 145 16.57 6.79 -16.21
C HIS A 145 16.30 7.22 -14.76
N PRO A 146 16.07 6.27 -13.83
CA PRO A 146 15.85 6.58 -12.42
C PRO A 146 16.95 7.43 -11.78
N SER A 147 18.20 7.32 -12.22
CA SER A 147 19.32 8.13 -11.72
C SER A 147 19.19 9.63 -12.00
N GLN A 148 18.35 10.02 -12.95
CA GLN A 148 18.12 11.40 -13.37
C GLN A 148 16.90 12.04 -12.67
N LEU A 149 16.22 11.31 -11.78
CA LEU A 149 15.01 11.72 -11.11
C LEU A 149 15.25 12.08 -9.65
N SER A 150 14.50 13.07 -9.12
CA SER A 150 14.41 13.33 -7.68
C SER A 150 13.75 12.16 -6.93
N GLY A 151 13.83 12.15 -5.59
CA GLY A 151 13.14 11.16 -4.76
C GLY A 151 11.64 11.12 -4.99
N GLY A 152 10.98 12.28 -4.98
CA GLY A 152 9.54 12.41 -5.23
C GLY A 152 9.14 11.98 -6.65
N GLN A 153 9.97 12.31 -7.67
CA GLN A 153 9.74 11.83 -9.03
C GLN A 153 9.86 10.31 -9.13
N LYS A 154 10.87 9.68 -8.51
CA LYS A 154 11.01 8.22 -8.45
C LYS A 154 9.80 7.56 -7.83
N GLN A 155 9.28 8.14 -6.75
CA GLN A 155 8.10 7.60 -6.08
C GLN A 155 6.85 7.72 -6.93
N ARG A 156 6.64 8.86 -7.59
CA ARG A 156 5.52 9.03 -8.54
C ARG A 156 5.63 8.06 -9.74
N VAL A 157 6.82 7.79 -10.25
CA VAL A 157 7.03 6.74 -11.27
C VAL A 157 6.71 5.34 -10.71
N ALA A 158 7.05 5.05 -9.45
CA ALA A 158 6.70 3.77 -8.82
C ALA A 158 5.17 3.61 -8.67
N ILE A 159 4.45 4.69 -8.37
CA ILE A 159 2.97 4.71 -8.36
C ILE A 159 2.44 4.48 -9.78
N ALA A 160 2.93 5.21 -10.79
CA ALA A 160 2.53 5.04 -12.20
C ALA A 160 2.75 3.60 -12.69
N ARG A 161 3.88 3.00 -12.33
CA ARG A 161 4.18 1.58 -12.63
C ARG A 161 3.16 0.62 -12.01
N ALA A 162 2.77 0.86 -10.77
CA ALA A 162 1.74 0.05 -10.11
C ALA A 162 0.37 0.21 -10.78
N LEU A 163 -0.02 1.45 -11.11
CA LEU A 163 -1.30 1.78 -11.77
C LEU A 163 -1.40 1.22 -13.19
N ALA A 164 -0.28 1.06 -13.91
CA ALA A 164 -0.24 0.47 -15.24
C ALA A 164 -0.77 -0.97 -15.29
N MET A 165 -0.74 -1.67 -14.16
CA MET A 165 -1.36 -2.99 -14.01
C MET A 165 -2.87 -2.92 -13.79
N LYS A 166 -3.48 -1.73 -13.73
CA LYS A 166 -4.92 -1.52 -13.43
C LYS A 166 -5.35 -2.33 -12.20
N PRO A 167 -4.71 -2.11 -11.05
CA PRO A 167 -5.01 -2.85 -9.83
C PRO A 167 -6.38 -2.48 -9.28
N LYS A 168 -6.97 -3.39 -8.49
CA LYS A 168 -8.20 -3.12 -7.72
C LYS A 168 -7.90 -2.61 -6.30
N LEU A 169 -6.67 -2.82 -5.83
CA LEU A 169 -6.18 -2.43 -4.50
C LEU A 169 -4.80 -1.82 -4.63
N MET A 170 -4.57 -0.69 -3.98
CA MET A 170 -3.25 -0.10 -3.83
C MET A 170 -2.77 -0.21 -2.38
N LEU A 171 -1.56 -0.72 -2.19
CA LEU A 171 -0.87 -0.83 -0.92
C LEU A 171 0.30 0.15 -0.89
N PHE A 172 0.37 1.01 0.12
CA PHE A 172 1.45 1.98 0.31
C PHE A 172 2.20 1.66 1.61
N ASP A 173 3.46 1.24 1.49
CA ASP A 173 4.32 0.90 2.61
C ASP A 173 5.29 2.05 2.87
N GLU A 174 4.89 3.01 3.73
CA GLU A 174 5.68 4.19 4.10
C GLU A 174 6.22 4.96 2.87
N ALA A 175 5.36 5.18 1.87
CA ALA A 175 5.74 5.68 0.54
C ALA A 175 6.42 7.08 0.55
N THR A 176 6.31 7.84 1.63
CA THR A 176 6.90 9.19 1.77
C THR A 176 8.09 9.25 2.72
N SER A 177 8.33 8.20 3.53
CA SER A 177 9.30 8.27 4.64
C SER A 177 10.78 8.37 4.21
N ALA A 178 11.11 8.05 2.95
CA ALA A 178 12.44 8.20 2.38
C ALA A 178 12.62 9.51 1.59
N LEU A 179 11.67 10.44 1.68
CA LEU A 179 11.66 11.69 0.93
C LEU A 179 11.98 12.89 1.83
N ASP A 180 12.60 13.90 1.23
CA ASP A 180 12.70 15.21 1.86
C ASP A 180 11.30 15.83 2.03
N PRO A 181 11.05 16.60 3.11
CA PRO A 181 9.73 17.17 3.41
C PRO A 181 9.09 17.94 2.24
N GLU A 182 9.90 18.62 1.44
CA GLU A 182 9.43 19.38 0.26
C GLU A 182 8.85 18.47 -0.83
N LEU A 183 9.28 17.21 -0.91
CA LEU A 183 8.84 16.23 -1.90
C LEU A 183 7.67 15.35 -1.43
N VAL A 184 7.40 15.33 -0.14
CA VAL A 184 6.30 14.55 0.47
C VAL A 184 4.95 14.99 -0.10
N GLU A 185 4.73 16.32 -0.21
CA GLU A 185 3.45 16.85 -0.69
C GLU A 185 3.16 16.44 -2.14
N GLU A 186 4.17 16.35 -3.02
CA GLU A 186 4.00 15.90 -4.40
C GLU A 186 3.45 14.47 -4.49
N VAL A 187 3.89 13.58 -3.60
CA VAL A 187 3.43 12.18 -3.54
C VAL A 187 2.05 12.11 -2.87
N ASN A 188 1.82 12.89 -1.81
CA ASN A 188 0.52 12.98 -1.14
C ASN A 188 -0.57 13.48 -2.10
N GLN A 189 -0.27 14.42 -2.98
CA GLN A 189 -1.20 14.90 -4.01
C GLN A 189 -1.64 13.76 -4.96
N VAL A 190 -0.70 12.93 -5.40
CA VAL A 190 -1.04 11.76 -6.23
C VAL A 190 -1.93 10.78 -5.46
N MET A 191 -1.63 10.50 -4.18
CA MET A 191 -2.47 9.62 -3.36
C MET A 191 -3.86 10.21 -3.10
N LYS A 192 -3.99 11.54 -2.93
CA LYS A 192 -5.29 12.23 -2.82
C LYS A 192 -6.12 12.09 -4.10
N MET A 193 -5.50 12.26 -5.24
CA MET A 193 -6.16 12.07 -6.53
C MET A 193 -6.69 10.64 -6.70
N LEU A 194 -5.90 9.63 -6.32
CA LEU A 194 -6.37 8.22 -6.32
C LEU A 194 -7.55 8.01 -5.36
N ALA A 195 -7.59 8.72 -4.24
CA ALA A 195 -8.72 8.70 -3.32
C ALA A 195 -9.99 9.28 -3.96
N GLU A 196 -9.88 10.40 -4.65
CA GLU A 196 -10.98 11.04 -5.40
C GLU A 196 -11.50 10.15 -6.54
N GLU A 197 -10.64 9.30 -7.11
CA GLU A 197 -11.00 8.29 -8.10
C GLU A 197 -11.60 7.00 -7.49
N ALA A 198 -11.90 7.02 -6.20
CA ALA A 198 -12.47 5.88 -5.48
C ALA A 198 -11.61 4.61 -5.52
N MET A 199 -10.27 4.76 -5.56
CA MET A 199 -9.34 3.65 -5.45
C MET A 199 -9.37 3.06 -4.04
N THR A 200 -9.51 1.74 -3.92
CA THR A 200 -9.35 1.06 -2.61
C THR A 200 -7.87 1.11 -2.20
N MET A 201 -7.56 1.64 -1.01
CA MET A 201 -6.18 1.82 -0.57
C MET A 201 -5.98 1.37 0.88
N ILE A 202 -4.82 0.76 1.15
CA ILE A 202 -4.32 0.55 2.52
C ILE A 202 -2.94 1.20 2.60
N ILE A 203 -2.77 2.12 3.55
CA ILE A 203 -1.64 3.03 3.60
C ILE A 203 -0.97 2.93 4.97
N VAL A 204 0.26 2.44 5.01
CA VAL A 204 1.13 2.58 6.19
C VAL A 204 1.82 3.93 6.09
N THR A 205 1.60 4.82 7.05
CA THR A 205 2.15 6.17 7.02
C THR A 205 2.49 6.72 8.40
N HIS A 206 3.42 7.66 8.42
CA HIS A 206 3.72 8.54 9.57
C HIS A 206 3.16 9.96 9.36
N GLU A 207 2.54 10.24 8.21
CA GLU A 207 1.93 11.52 7.87
C GLU A 207 0.51 11.60 8.44
N MET A 208 0.38 12.04 9.71
CA MET A 208 -0.91 12.06 10.43
C MET A 208 -1.92 12.98 9.76
N GLY A 209 -1.47 14.18 9.30
CA GLY A 209 -2.35 15.14 8.61
C GLY A 209 -2.87 14.61 7.26
N PHE A 210 -2.06 13.83 6.54
CA PHE A 210 -2.50 13.14 5.32
C PHE A 210 -3.55 12.07 5.66
N ALA A 211 -3.26 11.20 6.65
CA ALA A 211 -4.17 10.14 7.07
C ALA A 211 -5.52 10.72 7.55
N GLU A 212 -5.51 11.83 8.28
CA GLU A 212 -6.70 12.53 8.75
C GLU A 212 -7.56 13.08 7.61
N SER A 213 -6.92 13.65 6.57
CA SER A 213 -7.63 14.35 5.50
C SER A 213 -8.13 13.45 4.38
N VAL A 214 -7.60 12.21 4.25
CA VAL A 214 -7.83 11.35 3.08
C VAL A 214 -8.46 9.99 3.45
N CYS A 215 -8.18 9.46 4.64
CA CYS A 215 -8.60 8.11 4.98
C CYS A 215 -10.01 8.08 5.60
N ASP A 216 -10.76 7.01 5.29
CA ASP A 216 -12.07 6.75 5.88
C ASP A 216 -11.95 6.11 7.26
N ARG A 217 -10.84 5.39 7.50
CA ARG A 217 -10.59 4.67 8.75
C ARG A 217 -9.10 4.62 9.06
N VAL A 218 -8.79 4.70 10.34
CA VAL A 218 -7.43 4.63 10.87
C VAL A 218 -7.33 3.45 11.84
N LEU A 219 -6.29 2.64 11.68
CA LEU A 219 -5.89 1.59 12.61
C LEU A 219 -4.60 2.02 13.31
N PHE A 220 -4.62 2.06 14.63
CA PHE A 220 -3.42 2.22 15.43
C PHE A 220 -2.91 0.85 15.88
N MET A 221 -1.70 0.50 15.43
CA MET A 221 -1.02 -0.76 15.79
C MET A 221 0.12 -0.51 16.77
N ASP A 222 0.20 -1.34 17.82
CA ASP A 222 1.32 -1.38 18.75
C ASP A 222 1.56 -2.79 19.27
N GLY A 223 2.82 -3.22 19.34
CA GLY A 223 3.21 -4.52 19.89
C GLY A 223 2.59 -5.73 19.17
N GLY A 224 2.27 -5.60 17.88
CA GLY A 224 1.75 -6.69 17.06
C GLY A 224 0.23 -6.85 17.08
N VAL A 225 -0.51 -5.92 17.67
CA VAL A 225 -1.98 -5.93 17.74
C VAL A 225 -2.57 -4.61 17.22
N VAL A 226 -3.82 -4.62 16.80
CA VAL A 226 -4.61 -3.40 16.60
C VAL A 226 -5.12 -2.97 17.98
N VAL A 227 -4.63 -1.82 18.45
CA VAL A 227 -4.97 -1.28 19.77
C VAL A 227 -6.25 -0.45 19.71
N GLU A 228 -6.43 0.29 18.62
CA GLU A 228 -7.58 1.16 18.39
C GLU A 228 -7.84 1.31 16.91
N GLU A 229 -9.11 1.34 16.52
CA GLU A 229 -9.53 1.65 15.17
C GLU A 229 -10.78 2.50 15.14
N GLY A 230 -10.93 3.33 14.12
CA GLY A 230 -12.10 4.17 13.96
C GLY A 230 -11.97 5.19 12.85
N ALA A 231 -12.95 6.07 12.74
CA ALA A 231 -12.86 7.24 11.87
C ALA A 231 -11.69 8.15 12.30
N PRO A 232 -11.05 8.87 11.36
CA PRO A 232 -9.92 9.74 11.67
C PRO A 232 -10.19 10.72 12.81
N GLU A 233 -11.36 11.36 12.85
CA GLU A 233 -11.75 12.31 13.90
C GLU A 233 -11.75 11.68 15.29
N ILE A 234 -12.10 10.39 15.38
CA ILE A 234 -12.11 9.68 16.67
C ILE A 234 -10.68 9.34 17.09
N VAL A 235 -9.92 8.69 16.18
CA VAL A 235 -8.58 8.21 16.52
C VAL A 235 -7.60 9.35 16.79
N PHE A 236 -7.67 10.44 16.00
CA PHE A 236 -6.71 11.56 16.15
C PHE A 236 -7.10 12.56 17.24
N HIS A 237 -8.39 12.86 17.45
CA HIS A 237 -8.81 13.92 18.37
C HIS A 237 -9.43 13.40 19.68
N ASN A 238 -10.07 12.23 19.65
CA ASN A 238 -10.76 11.65 20.79
C ASN A 238 -10.39 10.18 21.04
N PRO A 239 -9.08 9.82 21.00
CA PRO A 239 -8.67 8.43 21.21
C PRO A 239 -9.10 7.93 22.58
N THR A 240 -9.56 6.69 22.63
CA THR A 240 -10.02 6.05 23.88
C THR A 240 -8.88 5.36 24.62
N GLN A 241 -7.93 4.80 23.86
CA GLN A 241 -6.83 4.01 24.41
C GLN A 241 -5.65 4.89 24.83
N ASP A 242 -5.12 4.67 26.01
CA ASP A 242 -3.99 5.46 26.54
C ASP A 242 -2.72 5.29 25.69
N ARG A 243 -2.53 4.14 25.06
CA ARG A 243 -1.43 3.89 24.13
C ARG A 243 -1.51 4.80 22.91
N THR A 244 -2.71 4.94 22.32
CA THR A 244 -2.99 5.84 21.20
C THR A 244 -2.74 7.29 21.59
N LYS A 245 -3.27 7.74 22.74
CA LYS A 245 -3.08 9.10 23.27
C LYS A 245 -1.59 9.43 23.43
N ASN A 246 -0.83 8.51 24.00
CA ASN A 246 0.61 8.70 24.23
C ASN A 246 1.41 8.74 22.94
N PHE A 247 1.04 7.94 21.93
CA PHE A 247 1.67 7.95 20.63
C PHE A 247 1.41 9.27 19.90
N LEU A 248 0.14 9.69 19.80
CA LEU A 248 -0.25 10.92 19.10
C LEU A 248 0.33 12.17 19.74
N ARG A 249 0.34 12.26 21.08
CA ARG A 249 0.94 13.40 21.81
C ARG A 249 2.41 13.60 21.43
N LYS A 250 3.20 12.53 21.37
CA LYS A 250 4.61 12.61 20.98
C LYS A 250 4.81 13.10 19.55
N HIS A 251 3.90 12.74 18.64
CA HIS A 251 3.96 13.18 17.25
C HIS A 251 3.49 14.62 17.07
N LEU A 252 2.47 15.08 17.80
CA LEU A 252 1.98 16.45 17.76
C LEU A 252 2.92 17.45 18.46
N GLU A 253 3.63 17.03 19.52
CA GLU A 253 4.61 17.85 20.22
C GLU A 253 5.96 17.93 19.46
N GLY A 254 6.32 16.89 18.69
CA GLY A 254 7.54 16.85 17.88
C GLY A 254 7.44 17.59 16.54
N ALA A 255 6.25 18.02 16.14
CA ALA A 255 5.98 18.78 14.91
C ALA A 255 6.00 20.31 15.13
N LYS A 256 6.37 20.79 16.32
CA LYS A 256 6.64 22.19 16.65
C LYS A 256 8.15 22.45 16.68
#